data_bb8428347698f3688fc69a3af772a70b
#
_entry.id   bb8428347698f3688fc69a3af772a70b
#
_cell.length_a   1.000
_cell.length_b   1.000
_cell.length_c   1.000
_cell.angle_alpha   90.00
_cell.angle_beta   90.00
_cell.angle_gamma   90.00
#
_symmetry.space_group_name_H-M   'P 1'
#
loop_
_entity.id
_entity.type
_entity.pdbx_description
1 polymer ?
#
loop_
_entity_poly.entity_id
_entity_poly.type
_entity_poly.pdbx_seq_one_letter_code
_entity_poly.pdbx_strand_id
1 'polypeptide(L)'
;MPNKRPTPSAEQIARSAQLSAKIRKQIAQNGGWLPFDAYMNAALYTHELGYYTNTLSPFSMWAQDGDFITAPLLTPLFGACLAEQAIEVFELTGQANILEFGAGTGRLAADI
;
A
#
# COMPACT_ATOMS: atom_id res chain seq x y z
N MET A 1 26.41 -12.33 -8.47
CA MET A 1 25.95 -12.92 -7.20
C MET A 1 24.58 -13.52 -7.42
N PRO A 2 24.29 -14.77 -7.03
CA PRO A 2 22.95 -15.33 -7.19
C PRO A 2 22.00 -14.54 -6.30
N ASN A 3 20.98 -13.96 -6.91
CA ASN A 3 19.91 -13.23 -6.25
C ASN A 3 19.05 -14.24 -5.46
N LYS A 4 19.42 -14.51 -4.21
CA LYS A 4 18.66 -15.41 -3.35
C LYS A 4 17.38 -14.67 -2.95
N ARG A 5 16.25 -15.05 -3.52
CA ARG A 5 14.94 -14.55 -3.07
C ARG A 5 14.81 -14.81 -1.57
N PRO A 6 14.33 -13.84 -0.79
CA PRO A 6 14.10 -14.05 0.64
C PRO A 6 13.12 -15.22 0.85
N THR A 7 13.40 -16.06 1.82
CA THR A 7 12.51 -17.17 2.18
C THR A 7 11.37 -16.63 3.03
N PRO A 8 10.10 -16.87 2.65
CA PRO A 8 8.97 -16.38 3.42
C PRO A 8 8.95 -17.00 4.84
N SER A 9 8.51 -16.23 5.83
CA SER A 9 8.28 -16.72 7.18
C SER A 9 7.08 -17.68 7.23
N ALA A 10 6.99 -18.49 8.29
CA ALA A 10 5.84 -19.38 8.50
C ALA A 10 4.51 -18.59 8.55
N GLU A 11 4.52 -17.39 9.12
CA GLU A 11 3.37 -16.49 9.17
C GLU A 11 2.97 -15.98 7.78
N GLN A 12 3.93 -15.57 6.96
CA GLN A 12 3.67 -15.16 5.57
C GLN A 12 3.09 -16.29 4.73
N ILE A 13 3.59 -17.53 4.90
CA ILE A 13 3.07 -18.72 4.23
C ILE A 13 1.63 -18.98 4.66
N ALA A 14 1.33 -18.95 5.95
CA ALA A 14 -0.01 -19.17 6.48
C ALA A 14 -1.02 -18.14 5.96
N ARG A 15 -0.67 -16.85 5.94
CA ARG A 15 -1.51 -15.78 5.36
C ARG A 15 -1.76 -15.97 3.87
N SER A 16 -0.72 -16.30 3.12
CA SER A 16 -0.85 -16.58 1.68
C SER A 16 -1.81 -17.74 1.42
N ALA A 17 -1.76 -18.79 2.24
CA ALA A 17 -2.67 -19.92 2.15
C ALA A 17 -4.13 -19.50 2.44
N GLN A 18 -4.37 -18.69 3.48
CA GLN A 18 -5.69 -18.19 3.83
C GLN A 18 -6.26 -17.27 2.72
N LEU A 19 -5.46 -16.34 2.19
CA LEU A 19 -5.87 -15.47 1.10
C LEU A 19 -6.19 -16.28 -0.15
N SER A 20 -5.34 -17.24 -0.51
CA SER A 20 -5.56 -18.12 -1.65
C SER A 20 -6.84 -18.93 -1.51
N ALA A 21 -7.17 -19.42 -0.31
CA ALA A 21 -8.41 -20.14 -0.05
C ALA A 21 -9.64 -19.23 -0.24
N LYS A 22 -9.57 -17.96 0.23
CA LYS A 22 -10.62 -16.96 0.02
C LYS A 22 -10.85 -16.69 -1.46
N ILE A 23 -9.80 -16.44 -2.22
CA ILE A 23 -9.88 -16.17 -3.66
C ILE A 23 -10.45 -17.38 -4.41
N ARG A 24 -10.00 -18.60 -4.11
CA ARG A 24 -10.56 -19.83 -4.70
C ARG A 24 -12.04 -19.99 -4.41
N LYS A 25 -12.49 -19.64 -3.20
CA LYS A 25 -13.91 -19.66 -2.84
C LYS A 25 -14.71 -18.67 -3.69
N GLN A 26 -14.19 -17.45 -3.90
CA GLN A 26 -14.84 -16.45 -4.76
C GLN A 26 -14.95 -16.96 -6.22
N ILE A 27 -13.87 -17.56 -6.75
CA ILE A 27 -13.88 -18.18 -8.08
C ILE A 27 -14.95 -19.26 -8.18
N ALA A 28 -15.01 -20.17 -7.20
CA ALA A 28 -16.00 -21.25 -7.19
C ALA A 28 -17.44 -20.71 -7.12
N GLN A 29 -17.69 -19.69 -6.31
CA GLN A 29 -18.99 -19.03 -6.17
C GLN A 29 -19.40 -18.26 -7.44
N ASN A 30 -18.44 -17.86 -8.26
CA ASN A 30 -18.66 -17.06 -9.47
C ASN A 30 -18.56 -17.91 -10.76
N GLY A 31 -18.93 -19.19 -10.69
CA GLY A 31 -18.97 -20.05 -11.86
C GLY A 31 -17.61 -20.50 -12.40
N GLY A 32 -16.58 -20.50 -11.56
CA GLY A 32 -15.24 -21.01 -11.92
C GLY A 32 -14.25 -19.97 -12.44
N TRP A 33 -14.62 -18.68 -12.43
CA TRP A 33 -13.75 -17.57 -12.85
C TRP A 33 -13.91 -16.34 -11.96
N LEU A 34 -12.97 -15.41 -12.07
CA LEU A 34 -13.01 -14.12 -11.38
C LEU A 34 -12.43 -13.04 -12.30
N PRO A 35 -13.09 -11.88 -12.47
CA PRO A 35 -12.52 -10.74 -13.20
C PRO A 35 -11.18 -10.31 -12.59
N PHE A 36 -10.27 -9.79 -13.42
CA PHE A 36 -8.93 -9.44 -12.97
C PHE A 36 -8.93 -8.32 -11.93
N ASP A 37 -9.79 -7.33 -12.08
CA ASP A 37 -9.97 -6.25 -11.10
C ASP A 37 -10.45 -6.78 -9.74
N ALA A 38 -11.40 -7.72 -9.73
CA ALA A 38 -11.87 -8.38 -8.51
C ALA A 38 -10.77 -9.23 -7.85
N TYR A 39 -9.97 -9.93 -8.67
CA TYR A 39 -8.79 -10.66 -8.18
C TYR A 39 -7.78 -9.70 -7.55
N MET A 40 -7.44 -8.60 -8.21
CA MET A 40 -6.50 -7.60 -7.69
C MET A 40 -7.02 -6.95 -6.42
N ASN A 41 -8.30 -6.61 -6.38
CA ASN A 41 -8.92 -6.08 -5.17
C ASN A 41 -8.82 -7.08 -4.00
N ALA A 42 -9.11 -8.36 -4.24
CA ALA A 42 -9.00 -9.38 -3.21
C ALA A 42 -7.54 -9.58 -2.75
N ALA A 43 -6.59 -9.63 -3.69
CA ALA A 43 -5.18 -9.85 -3.38
C ALA A 43 -4.54 -8.68 -2.62
N LEU A 44 -4.94 -7.44 -2.93
CA LEU A 44 -4.34 -6.24 -2.37
C LEU A 44 -5.04 -5.75 -1.10
N TYR A 45 -6.37 -5.88 -1.01
CA TYR A 45 -7.17 -5.17 -0.01
C TYR A 45 -8.05 -6.07 0.89
N THR A 46 -7.93 -7.40 0.80
CA THR A 46 -8.62 -8.26 1.79
C THR A 46 -8.14 -7.94 3.19
N HIS A 47 -9.08 -7.61 4.09
CA HIS A 47 -8.79 -7.25 5.48
C HIS A 47 -7.83 -8.26 6.13
N GLU A 48 -6.76 -7.77 6.75
CA GLU A 48 -5.69 -8.51 7.42
C GLU A 48 -4.87 -9.49 6.55
N LEU A 49 -5.28 -9.79 5.33
CA LEU A 49 -4.62 -10.76 4.46
C LEU A 49 -4.03 -10.15 3.21
N GLY A 50 -4.63 -9.07 2.71
CA GLY A 50 -4.22 -8.40 1.48
C GLY A 50 -2.87 -7.72 1.62
N TYR A 51 -2.21 -7.51 0.49
CA TYR A 51 -0.86 -6.93 0.47
C TYR A 51 -0.75 -5.58 1.19
N TYR A 52 -1.73 -4.68 1.01
CA TYR A 52 -1.73 -3.37 1.65
C TYR A 52 -2.45 -3.30 3.00
N THR A 53 -3.18 -4.34 3.38
CA THR A 53 -4.03 -4.35 4.58
C THR A 53 -3.59 -5.33 5.66
N ASN A 54 -2.50 -6.05 5.40
CA ASN A 54 -1.92 -6.94 6.40
C ASN A 54 -1.05 -6.15 7.41
N THR A 55 -0.68 -6.80 8.50
CA THR A 55 0.12 -6.19 9.56
C THR A 55 1.61 -6.04 9.21
N LEU A 56 2.05 -6.63 8.09
CA LEU A 56 3.40 -6.46 7.57
C LEU A 56 3.34 -5.27 6.62
N SER A 57 3.85 -4.13 7.03
CA SER A 57 3.88 -2.95 6.17
C SER A 57 4.72 -3.20 4.92
N PRO A 58 4.16 -3.04 3.70
CA PRO A 58 4.95 -3.09 2.48
C PRO A 58 5.85 -1.85 2.33
N PHE A 59 5.64 -0.82 3.17
CA PHE A 59 6.36 0.43 3.13
C PHE A 59 7.40 0.46 4.24
N SER A 60 8.68 0.61 3.91
CA SER A 60 9.75 0.80 4.89
C SER A 60 10.91 1.59 4.29
N MET A 61 11.56 2.39 5.13
CA MET A 61 12.85 3.03 4.78
C MET A 61 14.00 2.01 4.70
N TRP A 62 13.81 0.81 5.22
CA TRP A 62 14.83 -0.23 5.27
C TRP A 62 14.34 -1.44 4.49
N ALA A 63 15.13 -1.86 3.49
CA ALA A 63 14.79 -3.00 2.63
C ALA A 63 14.55 -4.33 3.37
N GLN A 64 14.80 -4.37 4.67
CA GLN A 64 14.57 -5.55 5.52
C GLN A 64 13.13 -5.63 6.04
N ASP A 65 12.41 -4.48 6.09
CA ASP A 65 11.09 -4.38 6.72
C ASP A 65 9.96 -4.07 5.73
N GLY A 66 10.27 -3.78 4.47
CA GLY A 66 9.27 -3.47 3.44
C GLY A 66 9.76 -3.76 2.03
N ASP A 67 8.82 -3.83 1.08
CA ASP A 67 9.10 -4.20 -0.31
C ASP A 67 9.56 -3.01 -1.16
N PHE A 68 9.19 -1.79 -0.79
CA PHE A 68 9.56 -0.56 -1.50
C PHE A 68 9.45 0.67 -0.60
N ILE A 69 10.10 1.75 -1.04
CA ILE A 69 10.07 3.06 -0.41
C ILE A 69 9.35 4.07 -1.30
N THR A 70 8.57 4.96 -0.70
CA THR A 70 7.89 6.06 -1.41
C THR A 70 8.61 7.39 -1.18
N ALA A 71 8.40 8.37 -2.07
CA ALA A 71 9.06 9.67 -1.99
C ALA A 71 8.90 10.37 -0.61
N PRO A 72 7.72 10.38 0.04
CA PRO A 72 7.58 10.96 1.38
C PRO A 72 8.44 10.29 2.45
N LEU A 73 8.69 8.98 2.32
CA LEU A 73 9.54 8.25 3.25
C LEU A 73 11.03 8.49 3.01
N LEU A 74 11.41 8.90 1.79
CA LEU A 74 12.79 9.13 1.39
C LEU A 74 13.32 10.46 1.94
N THR A 75 12.51 11.51 1.89
CA THR A 75 12.92 12.85 2.29
C THR A 75 11.73 13.76 2.58
N PRO A 76 11.81 14.63 3.60
CA PRO A 76 10.78 15.63 3.85
C PRO A 76 10.73 16.72 2.77
N LEU A 77 11.73 16.82 1.90
CA LEU A 77 11.74 17.79 0.80
C LEU A 77 10.58 17.56 -0.17
N PHE A 78 10.12 16.32 -0.33
CA PHE A 78 8.96 16.01 -1.16
C PHE A 78 7.68 16.68 -0.62
N GLY A 79 7.44 16.56 0.70
CA GLY A 79 6.32 17.24 1.37
C GLY A 79 6.44 18.75 1.30
N ALA A 80 7.63 19.31 1.55
CA ALA A 80 7.88 20.73 1.47
C ALA A 80 7.59 21.31 0.07
N CYS A 81 8.00 20.64 -1.00
CA CYS A 81 7.68 21.07 -2.37
C CYS A 81 6.17 21.03 -2.63
N LEU A 82 5.44 20.03 -2.11
CA LEU A 82 3.98 19.97 -2.25
C LEU A 82 3.29 21.04 -1.41
N ALA A 83 3.81 21.36 -0.22
CA ALA A 83 3.30 22.45 0.62
C ALA A 83 3.33 23.80 -0.10
N GLU A 84 4.43 24.12 -0.76
CA GLU A 84 4.54 25.36 -1.58
C GLU A 84 3.48 25.40 -2.68
N GLN A 85 3.27 24.31 -3.40
CA GLN A 85 2.22 24.24 -4.42
C GLN A 85 0.81 24.32 -3.81
N ALA A 86 0.58 23.72 -2.63
CA ALA A 86 -0.69 23.83 -1.94
C ALA A 86 -1.00 25.27 -1.51
N ILE A 87 -0.01 26.01 -1.04
CA ILE A 87 -0.14 27.44 -0.67
C ILE A 87 -0.61 28.26 -1.87
N GLU A 88 0.00 28.09 -3.03
CA GLU A 88 -0.42 28.77 -4.27
C GLU A 88 -1.90 28.49 -4.61
N VAL A 89 -2.32 27.22 -4.48
CA VAL A 89 -3.72 26.84 -4.71
C VAL A 89 -4.65 27.47 -3.67
N PHE A 90 -4.25 27.51 -2.40
CA PHE A 90 -5.04 28.12 -1.33
C PHE A 90 -5.23 29.63 -1.57
N GLU A 91 -4.19 30.33 -2.00
CA GLU A 91 -4.27 31.76 -2.34
C GLU A 91 -5.24 32.00 -3.51
N LEU A 92 -5.23 31.15 -4.52
CA LEU A 92 -6.09 31.26 -5.69
C LEU A 92 -7.56 30.90 -5.41
N THR A 93 -7.80 29.94 -4.53
CA THR A 93 -9.14 29.38 -4.31
C THR A 93 -9.82 29.91 -3.04
N GLY A 94 -9.07 30.47 -2.12
CA GLY A 94 -9.54 30.86 -0.80
C GLY A 94 -9.89 29.68 0.12
N GLN A 95 -9.46 28.46 -0.24
CA GLN A 95 -9.70 27.23 0.52
C GLN A 95 -8.35 26.67 1.00
N ALA A 96 -8.31 26.17 2.24
CA ALA A 96 -7.10 25.65 2.86
C ALA A 96 -7.28 24.21 3.38
N ASN A 97 -7.90 23.35 2.56
CA ASN A 97 -8.13 21.95 2.91
C ASN A 97 -7.40 21.05 1.94
N ILE A 98 -6.71 20.04 2.48
CA ILE A 98 -6.06 18.97 1.72
C ILE A 98 -6.74 17.66 2.07
N LEU A 99 -7.03 16.83 1.06
CA LEU A 99 -7.49 15.47 1.21
C LEU A 99 -6.48 14.53 0.59
N GLU A 100 -5.91 13.64 1.39
CA GLU A 100 -4.96 12.62 0.94
C GLU A 100 -5.63 11.24 0.94
N PHE A 101 -5.61 10.57 -0.22
CA PHE A 101 -6.03 9.17 -0.33
C PHE A 101 -4.82 8.25 -0.17
N GLY A 102 -4.96 7.20 0.67
CA GLY A 102 -3.89 6.23 0.86
C GLY A 102 -2.69 6.79 1.62
N ALA A 103 -2.92 7.61 2.64
CA ALA A 103 -1.88 8.29 3.42
C ALA A 103 -0.78 7.38 4.01
N GLY A 104 -0.99 6.07 4.05
CA GLY A 104 -0.01 5.11 4.54
C GLY A 104 0.39 5.37 5.98
N THR A 105 1.62 5.83 6.21
CA THR A 105 2.12 6.18 7.54
C THR A 105 1.70 7.58 8.00
N GLY A 106 1.05 8.38 7.15
CA GLY A 106 0.75 9.79 7.40
C GLY A 106 1.97 10.70 7.29
N ARG A 107 3.10 10.21 6.76
CA ARG A 107 4.35 10.97 6.68
C ARG A 107 4.21 12.21 5.80
N LEU A 108 3.54 12.09 4.65
CA LEU A 108 3.32 13.22 3.75
C LEU A 108 2.48 14.31 4.42
N ALA A 109 1.38 13.93 5.06
CA ALA A 109 0.53 14.86 5.80
C ALA A 109 1.26 15.57 6.95
N ALA A 110 2.29 14.93 7.53
CA ALA A 110 3.10 15.53 8.59
C ALA A 110 4.20 16.47 8.06
N ASP A 111 4.62 16.31 6.80
CA ASP A 111 5.67 17.10 6.15
C ASP A 111 5.10 18.31 5.37
N ILE A 112 3.79 18.36 5.06
CA ILE A 112 3.04 19.48 4.50
C ILE A 112 2.57 20.41 5.62
#